data_37030886b7bdd1aca39f824cc22f4543
#
_entry.id   37030886b7bdd1aca39f824cc22f4543
#
_cell.length_a   1.000
_cell.length_b   1.000
_cell.length_c   1.000
_cell.angle_alpha   90.00
_cell.angle_beta   90.00
_cell.angle_gamma   90.00
#
_symmetry.space_group_name_H-M   'P 1'
#
loop_
_entity.id
_entity.type
_entity.pdbx_description
1 polymer ?
#
loop_
_entity_poly.entity_id
_entity_poly.type
_entity_poly.pdbx_seq_one_letter_code
_entity_poly.pdbx_strand_id
1 'polypeptide(L)'
;MKATRFVRAIAATAVGALTIAGISAVAAPAGAATRSTVVIVESNALTSLNSSTPDTNLTINADVVYMTSAGFFYYDDKKNLIRNTALGSYKITKNEDKNFQVTYTIKKGQTWSDGTPIDGVDLLLSHVISSSAFSKKAGLGDPANADATPVFNSLGYMGSYDESVVGLPTLSKDHMSVTVTYDHYLPNWEIIGLSPSPVHALRQLASGATKLGTPAQNLAAKAKFLADFQSYNTPAFKDMGKIWSTGYNIKSVNKSTNPLLLVGNGAYQVKSAVADQLVTLGLNPKYKSGPKTSGIKTIVLKMIADGTAAAQALANKEIDAYQGQPTADAVAQLKAIKGVTVIGGTNACFEHVDLRTDGAYGTKDAYTGAFADGKTAASKAKALDLRTAFLLAYPRQEIVDKLIKPINSNAVVVNSVFALPGEASYNTAAEGATASNSFPDMGMDGGRGGVGRGQDPRG
;
A
#
# COMPACT_ATOMS: atom_id res chain seq x y z
N MET A 1 -46.86 19.26 53.12
CA MET A 1 -46.53 19.19 51.69
C MET A 1 -45.15 18.55 51.56
N LYS A 2 -45.10 17.39 50.93
CA LYS A 2 -43.95 16.45 50.94
C LYS A 2 -42.93 16.83 49.88
N ALA A 3 -41.68 17.07 50.27
CA ALA A 3 -40.55 17.27 49.37
C ALA A 3 -39.99 15.89 48.99
N THR A 4 -39.97 15.57 47.69
CA THR A 4 -39.43 14.34 47.15
C THR A 4 -37.95 14.55 46.80
N ARG A 5 -37.10 13.81 47.46
CA ARG A 5 -35.64 13.78 47.17
C ARG A 5 -35.39 12.92 45.96
N PHE A 6 -34.80 13.48 44.91
CA PHE A 6 -34.19 12.74 43.80
C PHE A 6 -32.82 12.19 44.20
N VAL A 7 -32.72 10.89 44.29
CA VAL A 7 -31.45 10.17 44.43
C VAL A 7 -30.82 10.03 43.02
N ARG A 8 -29.68 10.66 42.79
CA ARG A 8 -28.86 10.41 41.61
C ARG A 8 -28.11 9.08 41.78
N ALA A 9 -28.53 8.06 41.04
CA ALA A 9 -27.77 6.83 40.92
C ALA A 9 -26.56 7.12 39.97
N ILE A 10 -25.35 7.04 40.48
CA ILE A 10 -24.12 7.00 39.72
C ILE A 10 -24.01 5.57 39.22
N ALA A 11 -24.23 5.37 37.91
CA ALA A 11 -23.90 4.10 37.25
C ALA A 11 -22.38 4.01 37.12
N ALA A 12 -21.76 3.24 37.98
CA ALA A 12 -20.38 2.79 37.80
C ALA A 12 -20.38 1.78 36.65
N THR A 13 -19.92 2.18 35.48
CA THR A 13 -19.65 1.28 34.37
C THR A 13 -18.43 0.43 34.74
N ALA A 14 -18.68 -0.80 35.15
CA ALA A 14 -17.66 -1.81 35.31
C ALA A 14 -17.01 -2.05 33.93
N VAL A 15 -15.77 -1.59 33.76
CA VAL A 15 -14.91 -2.03 32.66
C VAL A 15 -14.61 -3.50 32.90
N GLY A 16 -15.35 -4.36 32.22
CA GLY A 16 -15.10 -5.78 32.21
C GLY A 16 -13.73 -6.04 31.60
N ALA A 17 -12.79 -6.45 32.45
CA ALA A 17 -11.54 -7.03 31.99
C ALA A 17 -11.87 -8.32 31.21
N LEU A 18 -11.89 -8.21 29.87
CA LEU A 18 -11.86 -9.41 29.02
C LEU A 18 -10.50 -10.06 29.22
N THR A 19 -10.48 -11.07 30.09
CA THR A 19 -9.37 -12.01 30.19
C THR A 19 -9.26 -12.73 28.84
N ILE A 20 -8.26 -12.35 28.05
CA ILE A 20 -7.83 -13.11 26.88
C ILE A 20 -7.25 -14.44 27.43
N ALA A 21 -8.10 -15.44 27.52
CA ALA A 21 -7.66 -16.80 27.83
C ALA A 21 -6.79 -17.30 26.66
N GLY A 22 -5.47 -17.27 26.85
CA GLY A 22 -4.52 -17.82 25.88
C GLY A 22 -3.16 -17.15 25.79
N ILE A 23 -2.93 -15.99 26.40
CA ILE A 23 -1.59 -15.42 26.53
C ILE A 23 -1.28 -15.24 28.01
N SER A 24 -0.95 -16.34 28.67
CA SER A 24 -0.30 -16.26 29.99
C SER A 24 1.10 -15.68 29.78
N ALA A 25 1.27 -14.42 30.07
CA ALA A 25 2.59 -13.84 30.27
C ALA A 25 3.16 -14.43 31.56
N VAL A 26 3.77 -15.60 31.46
CA VAL A 26 4.65 -16.09 32.52
C VAL A 26 5.87 -15.20 32.51
N ALA A 27 6.04 -14.37 33.52
CA ALA A 27 7.31 -13.71 33.80
C ALA A 27 8.35 -14.79 34.06
N ALA A 28 9.10 -15.17 33.04
CA ALA A 28 10.26 -16.05 33.19
C ALA A 28 11.41 -15.24 33.80
N PRO A 29 12.19 -15.82 34.76
CA PRO A 29 13.38 -15.19 35.27
C PRO A 29 14.41 -14.98 34.16
N ALA A 30 15.20 -13.91 34.31
CA ALA A 30 16.16 -13.39 33.34
C ALA A 30 17.27 -14.39 32.97
N GLY A 31 16.96 -15.23 32.01
CA GLY A 31 17.92 -15.82 31.08
C GLY A 31 17.45 -15.37 29.71
N ALA A 32 18.29 -14.83 28.86
CA ALA A 32 17.95 -14.28 27.57
C ALA A 32 17.36 -15.35 26.63
N ALA A 33 16.13 -15.80 26.89
CA ALA A 33 15.31 -16.50 25.95
C ALA A 33 14.98 -15.50 24.84
N THR A 34 15.48 -15.73 23.63
CA THR A 34 15.16 -14.91 22.44
C THR A 34 13.64 -14.85 22.28
N ARG A 35 13.11 -13.68 22.52
CA ARG A 35 11.66 -13.41 22.39
C ARG A 35 11.22 -13.76 20.96
N SER A 36 10.30 -14.66 20.81
CA SER A 36 9.86 -15.16 19.51
C SER A 36 8.57 -14.52 18.99
N THR A 37 7.97 -13.63 19.79
CA THR A 37 6.77 -12.86 19.44
C THR A 37 7.08 -11.37 19.50
N VAL A 38 6.61 -10.62 18.52
CA VAL A 38 6.63 -9.16 18.49
C VAL A 38 5.21 -8.63 18.33
N VAL A 39 4.88 -7.57 19.09
CA VAL A 39 3.59 -6.87 19.03
C VAL A 39 3.84 -5.46 18.48
N ILE A 40 3.22 -5.16 17.35
CA ILE A 40 3.35 -3.89 16.63
C ILE A 40 1.99 -3.21 16.63
N VAL A 41 1.95 -1.90 16.86
CA VAL A 41 0.69 -1.14 16.81
C VAL A 41 0.39 -0.67 15.40
N GLU A 42 -0.87 -0.82 15.04
CA GLU A 42 -1.49 -0.25 13.86
C GLU A 42 -2.57 0.76 14.26
N SER A 43 -2.69 1.87 13.53
CA SER A 43 -3.70 2.89 13.79
C SER A 43 -5.08 2.53 13.23
N ASN A 44 -5.14 1.60 12.30
CA ASN A 44 -6.36 1.14 11.64
C ASN A 44 -6.54 -0.37 11.79
N ALA A 45 -7.79 -0.82 11.74
CA ALA A 45 -8.14 -2.24 11.77
C ALA A 45 -8.01 -2.88 10.38
N LEU A 46 -7.74 -4.19 10.35
CA LEU A 46 -7.78 -4.99 9.12
C LEU A 46 -9.17 -4.93 8.47
N THR A 47 -9.21 -4.65 7.19
CA THR A 47 -10.45 -4.64 6.40
C THR A 47 -10.40 -5.63 5.23
N SER A 48 -9.21 -6.00 4.78
CA SER A 48 -9.03 -6.89 3.63
C SER A 48 -7.67 -7.59 3.66
N LEU A 49 -7.61 -8.78 3.07
CA LEU A 49 -6.37 -9.48 2.74
C LEU A 49 -5.87 -9.14 1.31
N ASN A 50 -6.51 -8.18 0.65
CA ASN A 50 -6.08 -7.60 -0.62
C ASN A 50 -5.99 -6.08 -0.46
N SER A 51 -4.79 -5.51 -0.55
CA SER A 51 -4.55 -4.07 -0.45
C SER A 51 -4.50 -3.36 -1.81
N SER A 52 -4.79 -4.05 -2.90
CA SER A 52 -4.60 -3.55 -4.27
C SER A 52 -5.86 -2.98 -4.91
N THR A 53 -6.92 -2.75 -4.13
CA THR A 53 -8.13 -2.05 -4.59
C THR A 53 -8.19 -0.65 -3.98
N PRO A 54 -8.86 0.33 -4.63
CA PRO A 54 -9.05 1.68 -4.07
C PRO A 54 -9.68 1.67 -2.67
N ASP A 55 -10.62 0.75 -2.42
CA ASP A 55 -11.36 0.66 -1.15
C ASP A 55 -10.56 0.02 0.00
N THR A 56 -9.49 -0.69 -0.34
CA THR A 56 -8.72 -1.49 0.64
C THR A 56 -7.25 -1.11 0.73
N ASN A 57 -6.84 -0.02 0.06
CA ASN A 57 -5.48 0.53 0.12
C ASN A 57 -5.24 1.23 1.46
N LEU A 58 -5.15 0.44 2.53
CA LEU A 58 -4.87 0.87 3.89
C LEU A 58 -3.53 0.30 4.36
N THR A 59 -2.80 1.03 5.19
CA THR A 59 -1.47 0.63 5.71
C THR A 59 -1.52 -0.76 6.33
N ILE A 60 -2.44 -1.02 7.26
CA ILE A 60 -2.58 -2.34 7.90
C ILE A 60 -2.79 -3.48 6.89
N ASN A 61 -3.62 -3.26 5.85
CA ASN A 61 -3.84 -4.26 4.82
C ASN A 61 -2.56 -4.50 4.00
N ALA A 62 -1.83 -3.43 3.66
CA ALA A 62 -0.56 -3.51 2.96
C ALA A 62 0.51 -4.23 3.79
N ASP A 63 0.60 -3.97 5.09
CA ASP A 63 1.55 -4.61 6.00
C ASP A 63 1.26 -6.10 6.14
N VAL A 64 -0.01 -6.49 6.27
CA VAL A 64 -0.40 -7.91 6.26
C VAL A 64 -0.03 -8.58 4.93
N VAL A 65 -0.33 -7.93 3.79
CA VAL A 65 0.02 -8.45 2.46
C VAL A 65 1.54 -8.55 2.30
N TYR A 66 2.30 -7.55 2.73
CA TYR A 66 3.76 -7.56 2.68
C TYR A 66 4.38 -8.74 3.44
N MET A 67 3.85 -9.08 4.62
CA MET A 67 4.33 -10.21 5.42
C MET A 67 3.89 -11.57 4.85
N THR A 68 2.76 -11.63 4.14
CA THR A 68 2.18 -12.88 3.63
C THR A 68 2.48 -13.15 2.16
N SER A 69 3.12 -12.19 1.46
CA SER A 69 3.49 -12.28 0.05
C SER A 69 4.99 -12.02 -0.14
N ALA A 70 5.56 -12.51 -1.23
CA ALA A 70 6.93 -12.21 -1.65
C ALA A 70 6.97 -11.97 -3.16
N GLY A 71 7.59 -10.86 -3.56
CA GLY A 71 7.81 -10.45 -4.95
C GLY A 71 9.28 -10.57 -5.35
N PHE A 72 9.60 -10.08 -6.55
CA PHE A 72 10.97 -10.10 -7.12
C PHE A 72 11.92 -9.11 -6.48
N PHE A 73 11.44 -8.19 -5.67
CA PHE A 73 12.25 -7.26 -4.90
C PHE A 73 11.57 -6.95 -3.56
N TYR A 74 12.32 -6.38 -2.67
CA TYR A 74 11.86 -5.78 -1.41
C TYR A 74 12.78 -4.61 -1.05
N TYR A 75 12.40 -3.80 -0.09
CA TYR A 75 13.24 -2.72 0.45
C TYR A 75 13.84 -3.14 1.77
N ASP A 76 15.14 -2.84 1.97
CA ASP A 76 15.80 -3.02 3.26
C ASP A 76 15.45 -1.88 4.24
N ASP A 77 16.00 -1.94 5.46
CA ASP A 77 15.82 -0.92 6.50
C ASP A 77 16.40 0.46 6.14
N LYS A 78 17.27 0.51 5.12
CA LYS A 78 17.86 1.73 4.55
C LYS A 78 17.12 2.20 3.30
N LYS A 79 16.01 1.55 2.94
CA LYS A 79 15.20 1.81 1.75
C LYS A 79 15.91 1.52 0.42
N ASN A 80 16.95 0.72 0.44
CA ASN A 80 17.54 0.23 -0.80
C ASN A 80 16.65 -0.84 -1.41
N LEU A 81 16.44 -0.76 -2.72
CA LEU A 81 15.77 -1.82 -3.47
C LEU A 81 16.69 -3.04 -3.55
N ILE A 82 16.24 -4.14 -3.00
CA ILE A 82 16.96 -5.41 -2.98
C ILE A 82 16.27 -6.41 -3.91
N ARG A 83 16.99 -6.92 -4.91
CA ARG A 83 16.48 -7.97 -5.79
C ARG A 83 16.37 -9.29 -5.03
N ASN A 84 15.18 -9.87 -5.04
CA ASN A 84 14.87 -11.09 -4.30
C ASN A 84 15.28 -12.35 -5.08
N THR A 85 16.55 -12.67 -5.05
CA THR A 85 17.14 -13.84 -5.74
C THR A 85 16.70 -15.18 -5.15
N ALA A 86 16.04 -15.17 -3.98
CA ALA A 86 15.46 -16.38 -3.40
C ALA A 86 14.21 -16.80 -4.19
N LEU A 87 13.33 -15.85 -4.57
CA LEU A 87 12.17 -16.13 -5.39
C LEU A 87 12.54 -16.41 -6.85
N GLY A 88 13.45 -15.60 -7.41
CA GLY A 88 13.79 -15.71 -8.82
C GLY A 88 14.65 -14.55 -9.30
N SER A 89 14.47 -14.17 -10.55
CA SER A 89 15.18 -13.06 -11.17
C SER A 89 14.30 -12.33 -12.17
N TYR A 90 14.62 -11.05 -12.42
CA TYR A 90 14.04 -10.30 -13.52
C TYR A 90 15.13 -9.45 -14.17
N LYS A 91 15.06 -9.27 -15.47
CA LYS A 91 16.07 -8.53 -16.24
C LYS A 91 15.52 -8.03 -17.56
N ILE A 92 16.13 -6.97 -18.06
CA ILE A 92 15.94 -6.53 -19.43
C ILE A 92 16.49 -7.63 -20.36
N THR A 93 15.67 -8.11 -21.27
CA THR A 93 16.06 -9.09 -22.29
C THR A 93 16.10 -8.51 -23.68
N LYS A 94 15.45 -7.36 -23.89
CA LYS A 94 15.53 -6.58 -25.11
C LYS A 94 15.38 -5.09 -24.78
N ASN A 95 16.19 -4.25 -25.41
CA ASN A 95 16.15 -2.79 -25.23
C ASN A 95 16.28 -2.13 -26.60
N GLU A 96 15.21 -2.18 -27.35
CA GLU A 96 15.08 -1.57 -28.68
C GLU A 96 13.91 -0.58 -28.65
N ASP A 97 13.95 0.42 -29.53
CA ASP A 97 12.84 1.35 -29.70
C ASP A 97 11.54 0.56 -30.03
N LYS A 98 10.46 0.90 -29.32
CA LYS A 98 9.13 0.24 -29.40
C LYS A 98 9.12 -1.26 -29.10
N ASN A 99 10.20 -1.79 -28.52
CA ASN A 99 10.30 -3.20 -28.16
C ASN A 99 11.24 -3.38 -26.96
N PHE A 100 10.82 -2.80 -25.83
CA PHE A 100 11.50 -2.98 -24.57
C PHE A 100 10.94 -4.22 -23.86
N GLN A 101 11.79 -5.18 -23.48
CA GLN A 101 11.35 -6.43 -22.86
C GLN A 101 12.00 -6.69 -21.52
N VAL A 102 11.17 -7.08 -20.55
CA VAL A 102 11.61 -7.55 -19.24
C VAL A 102 11.14 -8.99 -19.04
N THR A 103 12.05 -9.87 -18.72
CA THR A 103 11.77 -11.29 -18.43
C THR A 103 11.88 -11.56 -16.94
N TYR A 104 10.82 -12.11 -16.36
CA TYR A 104 10.70 -12.56 -14.99
C TYR A 104 10.83 -14.08 -14.94
N THR A 105 11.71 -14.61 -14.10
CA THR A 105 11.95 -16.06 -13.97
C THR A 105 11.78 -16.50 -12.54
N ILE A 106 10.89 -17.45 -12.29
CA ILE A 106 10.72 -18.08 -10.96
C ILE A 106 11.80 -19.16 -10.78
N LYS A 107 12.44 -19.17 -9.63
CA LYS A 107 13.40 -20.20 -9.26
C LYS A 107 12.69 -21.52 -8.96
N LYS A 108 13.19 -22.63 -9.48
CA LYS A 108 12.64 -23.97 -9.21
C LYS A 108 12.53 -24.28 -7.71
N GLY A 109 11.44 -24.93 -7.32
CA GLY A 109 11.20 -25.36 -5.94
C GLY A 109 10.51 -24.34 -5.06
N GLN A 110 10.09 -23.19 -5.59
CA GLN A 110 9.21 -22.26 -4.90
C GLN A 110 7.82 -22.85 -4.77
N THR A 111 7.18 -22.64 -3.61
CA THR A 111 5.83 -23.14 -3.35
C THR A 111 4.99 -22.13 -2.59
N TRP A 112 3.72 -22.14 -2.84
CA TRP A 112 2.71 -21.51 -2.00
C TRP A 112 2.63 -22.20 -0.63
N SER A 113 1.97 -21.57 0.31
CA SER A 113 1.81 -22.08 1.67
C SER A 113 1.01 -23.38 1.75
N ASP A 114 0.19 -23.69 0.77
CA ASP A 114 -0.51 -24.98 0.61
C ASP A 114 0.35 -26.06 -0.04
N GLY A 115 1.52 -25.69 -0.57
CA GLY A 115 2.48 -26.60 -1.22
C GLY A 115 2.39 -26.64 -2.74
N THR A 116 1.47 -25.88 -3.35
CA THR A 116 1.37 -25.76 -4.80
C THR A 116 2.64 -25.09 -5.35
N PRO A 117 3.27 -25.63 -6.41
CA PRO A 117 4.42 -24.99 -7.04
C PRO A 117 4.10 -23.60 -7.58
N ILE A 118 5.02 -22.65 -7.39
CA ILE A 118 4.98 -21.33 -8.01
C ILE A 118 5.73 -21.40 -9.36
N ASP A 119 5.10 -20.89 -10.41
CA ASP A 119 5.68 -20.76 -11.75
C ASP A 119 5.19 -19.49 -12.45
N GLY A 120 5.52 -19.31 -13.74
CA GLY A 120 5.15 -18.14 -14.50
C GLY A 120 3.64 -17.95 -14.69
N VAL A 121 2.81 -18.99 -14.55
CA VAL A 121 1.35 -18.84 -14.62
C VAL A 121 0.84 -17.95 -13.49
N ASP A 122 1.47 -18.04 -12.31
CA ASP A 122 1.12 -17.20 -11.17
C ASP A 122 1.45 -15.71 -11.37
N LEU A 123 2.26 -15.37 -12.37
CA LEU A 123 2.58 -13.98 -12.71
C LEU A 123 1.53 -13.33 -13.61
N LEU A 124 0.73 -14.13 -14.33
CA LEU A 124 -0.19 -13.61 -15.35
C LEU A 124 -1.37 -12.82 -14.76
N LEU A 125 -1.74 -13.08 -13.50
CA LEU A 125 -2.80 -12.29 -12.85
C LEU A 125 -2.41 -10.81 -12.72
N SER A 126 -1.11 -10.51 -12.53
CA SER A 126 -0.64 -9.11 -12.50
C SER A 126 -0.98 -8.37 -13.80
N HIS A 127 -0.86 -9.04 -14.96
CA HIS A 127 -1.28 -8.46 -16.23
C HIS A 127 -2.79 -8.22 -16.29
N VAL A 128 -3.59 -9.19 -15.84
CA VAL A 128 -5.07 -9.08 -15.84
C VAL A 128 -5.54 -7.86 -15.05
N ILE A 129 -4.95 -7.63 -13.88
CA ILE A 129 -5.36 -6.54 -12.97
C ILE A 129 -4.68 -5.20 -13.26
N SER A 130 -3.80 -5.14 -14.26
CA SER A 130 -3.03 -3.93 -14.58
C SER A 130 -3.05 -3.58 -16.07
N SER A 131 -3.87 -4.26 -16.88
CA SER A 131 -3.96 -3.97 -18.31
C SER A 131 -5.40 -3.66 -18.74
N SER A 132 -5.66 -2.39 -19.03
CA SER A 132 -6.94 -1.92 -19.60
C SER A 132 -7.21 -2.55 -20.96
N ALA A 133 -6.16 -2.79 -21.74
CA ALA A 133 -6.26 -3.48 -23.04
C ALA A 133 -6.76 -4.93 -22.87
N PHE A 134 -6.23 -5.65 -21.86
CA PHE A 134 -6.72 -6.98 -21.51
C PHE A 134 -8.18 -6.94 -21.05
N SER A 135 -8.51 -6.03 -20.13
CA SER A 135 -9.87 -5.87 -19.59
C SER A 135 -10.89 -5.65 -20.71
N LYS A 136 -10.61 -4.73 -21.64
CA LYS A 136 -11.48 -4.44 -22.80
C LYS A 136 -11.61 -5.67 -23.71
N LYS A 137 -10.51 -6.30 -24.07
CA LYS A 137 -10.51 -7.46 -24.96
C LYS A 137 -11.21 -8.69 -24.35
N ALA A 138 -11.09 -8.87 -23.04
CA ALA A 138 -11.77 -9.94 -22.30
C ALA A 138 -13.26 -9.63 -21.99
N GLY A 139 -13.79 -8.50 -22.45
CA GLY A 139 -15.18 -8.10 -22.17
C GLY A 139 -15.47 -7.81 -20.69
N LEU A 140 -14.47 -7.34 -19.95
CA LEU A 140 -14.55 -7.00 -18.52
C LEU A 140 -14.85 -5.52 -18.26
N GLY A 141 -15.03 -4.75 -19.33
CA GLY A 141 -15.24 -3.31 -19.31
C GLY A 141 -13.97 -2.51 -19.55
N ASP A 142 -14.13 -1.19 -19.62
CA ASP A 142 -13.03 -0.25 -19.73
C ASP A 142 -12.72 0.35 -18.35
N PRO A 143 -11.55 0.07 -17.75
CA PRO A 143 -11.18 0.65 -16.45
C PRO A 143 -11.10 2.18 -16.43
N ALA A 144 -10.91 2.81 -17.61
CA ALA A 144 -10.94 4.26 -17.74
C ALA A 144 -12.36 4.85 -17.76
N ASN A 145 -13.41 4.00 -17.83
CA ASN A 145 -14.79 4.48 -17.79
C ASN A 145 -15.18 4.82 -16.34
N ALA A 146 -15.22 6.10 -16.03
CA ALA A 146 -15.64 6.63 -14.73
C ALA A 146 -17.09 6.25 -14.31
N ASP A 147 -17.90 5.79 -15.26
CA ASP A 147 -19.32 5.46 -15.04
C ASP A 147 -19.53 4.02 -14.57
N ALA A 148 -18.48 3.20 -14.53
CA ALA A 148 -18.60 1.78 -14.20
C ALA A 148 -17.40 1.31 -13.37
N THR A 149 -17.68 0.56 -12.29
CA THR A 149 -16.61 -0.12 -11.54
C THR A 149 -16.07 -1.27 -12.39
N PRO A 150 -14.75 -1.33 -12.62
CA PRO A 150 -14.14 -2.45 -13.33
C PRO A 150 -14.41 -3.79 -12.65
N VAL A 151 -14.44 -4.87 -13.43
CA VAL A 151 -14.60 -6.24 -12.89
C VAL A 151 -13.50 -6.58 -11.88
N PHE A 152 -12.25 -6.21 -12.20
CA PHE A 152 -11.17 -6.12 -11.21
C PHE A 152 -11.03 -4.65 -10.80
N ASN A 153 -11.47 -4.29 -9.60
CA ASN A 153 -11.36 -2.93 -9.07
C ASN A 153 -9.93 -2.68 -8.58
N SER A 154 -9.00 -2.53 -9.52
CA SER A 154 -7.55 -2.54 -9.28
C SER A 154 -6.94 -1.15 -9.34
N LEU A 155 -5.99 -0.89 -8.44
CA LEU A 155 -5.09 0.27 -8.51
C LEU A 155 -4.02 0.15 -9.60
N GLY A 156 -3.91 -1.02 -10.25
CA GLY A 156 -2.90 -1.26 -11.28
C GLY A 156 -3.21 -0.67 -12.65
N TYR A 157 -4.45 -0.24 -12.88
CA TYR A 157 -4.83 0.40 -14.14
C TYR A 157 -4.30 1.84 -14.23
N MET A 158 -4.07 2.30 -15.46
CA MET A 158 -3.63 3.65 -15.81
C MET A 158 -2.29 4.07 -15.17
N GLY A 159 -1.49 3.10 -14.77
CA GLY A 159 -0.09 3.32 -14.39
C GLY A 159 0.87 2.98 -15.52
N SER A 160 2.17 3.20 -15.30
CA SER A 160 3.22 3.00 -16.31
C SER A 160 3.20 1.62 -16.99
N TYR A 161 2.76 0.58 -16.27
CA TYR A 161 2.58 -0.74 -16.86
C TYR A 161 1.47 -0.74 -17.92
N ASP A 162 0.29 -0.24 -17.56
CA ASP A 162 -0.89 -0.24 -18.44
C ASP A 162 -0.70 0.64 -19.67
N GLU A 163 -0.09 1.80 -19.49
CA GLU A 163 0.14 2.77 -20.57
C GLU A 163 1.15 2.29 -21.61
N SER A 164 2.05 1.35 -21.25
CA SER A 164 3.18 0.96 -22.10
C SER A 164 3.20 -0.51 -22.50
N VAL A 165 2.43 -1.39 -21.83
CA VAL A 165 2.43 -2.82 -22.14
C VAL A 165 1.85 -3.13 -23.52
N VAL A 166 2.55 -3.97 -24.28
CA VAL A 166 2.16 -4.38 -25.62
C VAL A 166 1.74 -5.86 -25.62
N GLY A 167 0.45 -6.10 -25.87
CA GLY A 167 -0.10 -7.45 -26.03
C GLY A 167 -0.06 -8.28 -24.73
N LEU A 168 -0.15 -9.60 -24.90
CA LEU A 168 -0.06 -10.53 -23.74
C LEU A 168 1.40 -10.83 -23.39
N PRO A 169 1.71 -10.96 -22.10
CA PRO A 169 2.99 -11.52 -21.66
C PRO A 169 3.23 -12.92 -22.24
N THR A 170 4.45 -13.18 -22.66
CA THR A 170 4.83 -14.48 -23.24
C THR A 170 5.34 -15.42 -22.15
N LEU A 171 4.66 -16.55 -21.98
CA LEU A 171 5.05 -17.62 -21.07
C LEU A 171 6.05 -18.57 -21.76
N SER A 172 7.14 -18.95 -21.08
CA SER A 172 8.11 -19.93 -21.57
C SER A 172 7.48 -21.35 -21.63
N LYS A 173 8.04 -22.25 -22.47
CA LYS A 173 7.55 -23.62 -22.63
C LYS A 173 7.56 -24.45 -21.33
N ASP A 174 8.51 -24.19 -20.45
CA ASP A 174 8.63 -24.83 -19.14
C ASP A 174 7.83 -24.12 -18.05
N HIS A 175 7.09 -23.09 -18.40
CA HIS A 175 6.30 -22.21 -17.54
C HIS A 175 7.10 -21.49 -16.44
N MET A 176 8.43 -21.50 -16.47
CA MET A 176 9.23 -20.87 -15.41
C MET A 176 9.47 -19.39 -15.62
N SER A 177 9.28 -18.87 -16.83
CA SER A 177 9.56 -17.48 -17.15
C SER A 177 8.40 -16.81 -17.89
N VAL A 178 8.23 -15.52 -17.65
CA VAL A 178 7.27 -14.66 -18.35
C VAL A 178 8.00 -13.43 -18.86
N THR A 179 7.84 -13.13 -20.15
CA THR A 179 8.38 -11.92 -20.78
C THR A 179 7.26 -10.93 -21.03
N VAL A 180 7.41 -9.70 -20.55
CA VAL A 180 6.55 -8.56 -20.84
C VAL A 180 7.23 -7.70 -21.89
N THR A 181 6.46 -7.25 -22.89
CA THR A 181 6.91 -6.30 -23.89
C THR A 181 6.26 -4.95 -23.64
N TYR A 182 7.05 -3.88 -23.71
CA TYR A 182 6.63 -2.50 -23.61
C TYR A 182 6.98 -1.75 -24.90
N ASP A 183 6.23 -0.71 -25.22
CA ASP A 183 6.40 0.10 -26.42
C ASP A 183 7.56 1.10 -26.34
N HIS A 184 8.15 1.29 -25.16
CA HIS A 184 9.33 2.13 -24.94
C HIS A 184 10.09 1.70 -23.66
N TYR A 185 11.30 2.25 -23.46
CA TYR A 185 12.08 2.06 -22.23
C TYR A 185 11.39 2.72 -21.06
N LEU A 186 11.23 1.98 -19.96
CA LEU A 186 10.65 2.46 -18.71
C LEU A 186 11.75 2.67 -17.67
N PRO A 187 12.00 3.92 -17.22
CA PRO A 187 13.00 4.18 -16.17
C PRO A 187 12.77 3.44 -14.87
N ASN A 188 11.51 3.19 -14.52
CA ASN A 188 11.05 2.50 -13.30
C ASN A 188 10.78 0.99 -13.50
N TRP A 189 11.33 0.37 -14.53
CA TRP A 189 11.10 -1.04 -14.91
C TRP A 189 11.39 -2.04 -13.77
N GLU A 190 12.23 -1.68 -12.81
CA GLU A 190 12.57 -2.56 -11.69
C GLU A 190 11.46 -2.70 -10.67
N ILE A 191 10.60 -1.69 -10.54
CA ILE A 191 9.54 -1.63 -9.53
C ILE A 191 8.14 -1.81 -10.10
N ILE A 192 7.98 -1.74 -11.40
CA ILE A 192 6.74 -2.09 -12.10
C ILE A 192 6.81 -3.51 -12.63
N GLY A 193 5.69 -4.10 -12.97
CA GLY A 193 5.61 -5.38 -13.66
C GLY A 193 4.94 -6.47 -12.84
N LEU A 194 5.44 -7.70 -12.98
CA LEU A 194 4.72 -8.87 -12.54
C LEU A 194 5.12 -9.31 -11.12
N SER A 195 4.13 -9.66 -10.33
CA SER A 195 4.29 -10.31 -9.02
C SER A 195 3.48 -11.61 -8.96
N PRO A 196 3.95 -12.65 -8.26
CA PRO A 196 3.21 -13.90 -8.17
C PRO A 196 1.93 -13.73 -7.33
N SER A 197 0.86 -14.32 -7.81
CA SER A 197 -0.44 -14.41 -7.13
C SER A 197 -0.94 -15.85 -7.17
N PRO A 198 -1.61 -16.37 -6.11
CA PRO A 198 -2.04 -17.77 -6.05
C PRO A 198 -3.25 -18.01 -6.96
N VAL A 199 -3.03 -18.05 -8.29
CA VAL A 199 -4.10 -18.14 -9.29
C VAL A 199 -4.94 -19.40 -9.15
N HIS A 200 -4.36 -20.51 -8.67
CA HIS A 200 -5.11 -21.73 -8.37
C HIS A 200 -6.14 -21.51 -7.26
N ALA A 201 -5.76 -20.81 -6.19
CA ALA A 201 -6.66 -20.51 -5.09
C ALA A 201 -7.78 -19.56 -5.53
N LEU A 202 -7.44 -18.48 -6.27
CA LEU A 202 -8.43 -17.55 -6.83
C LEU A 202 -9.40 -18.27 -7.76
N ARG A 203 -8.90 -19.15 -8.63
CA ARG A 203 -9.72 -19.90 -9.59
C ARG A 203 -10.66 -20.89 -8.88
N GLN A 204 -10.19 -21.54 -7.79
CA GLN A 204 -11.01 -22.43 -6.95
C GLN A 204 -12.06 -21.64 -6.17
N LEU A 205 -11.71 -20.50 -5.56
CA LEU A 205 -12.67 -19.59 -4.91
C LEU A 205 -13.77 -19.15 -5.87
N ALA A 206 -13.41 -18.74 -7.08
CA ALA A 206 -14.36 -18.36 -8.12
C ALA A 206 -15.28 -19.51 -8.56
N SER A 207 -14.87 -20.76 -8.34
CA SER A 207 -15.68 -21.96 -8.57
C SER A 207 -16.50 -22.38 -7.33
N GLY A 208 -16.49 -21.59 -6.26
CA GLY A 208 -17.22 -21.88 -5.01
C GLY A 208 -16.54 -22.88 -4.06
N ALA A 209 -15.24 -23.17 -4.26
CA ALA A 209 -14.51 -24.06 -3.34
C ALA A 209 -14.36 -23.41 -1.96
N THR A 210 -14.53 -24.23 -0.91
CA THR A 210 -14.46 -23.80 0.49
C THR A 210 -13.31 -24.44 1.27
N LYS A 211 -12.48 -25.25 0.62
CA LYS A 211 -11.36 -25.99 1.21
C LYS A 211 -10.18 -25.94 0.26
N LEU A 212 -8.97 -26.14 0.80
CA LEU A 212 -7.77 -26.34 0.00
C LEU A 212 -7.94 -27.55 -0.93
N GLY A 213 -7.54 -27.37 -2.19
CA GLY A 213 -7.51 -28.47 -3.15
C GLY A 213 -6.38 -29.47 -2.88
N THR A 214 -6.51 -30.66 -3.42
CA THR A 214 -5.38 -31.61 -3.55
C THR A 214 -4.33 -31.03 -4.53
N PRO A 215 -3.07 -31.51 -4.51
CA PRO A 215 -2.07 -31.08 -5.48
C PRO A 215 -2.53 -31.18 -6.95
N ALA A 216 -3.26 -32.25 -7.29
CA ALA A 216 -3.80 -32.42 -8.65
C ALA A 216 -4.88 -31.36 -8.99
N GLN A 217 -5.77 -31.06 -8.03
CA GLN A 217 -6.80 -30.02 -8.22
C GLN A 217 -6.17 -28.62 -8.35
N ASN A 218 -5.12 -28.34 -7.58
CA ASN A 218 -4.42 -27.07 -7.64
C ASN A 218 -3.72 -26.87 -8.99
N LEU A 219 -3.05 -27.91 -9.50
CA LEU A 219 -2.43 -27.87 -10.83
C LEU A 219 -3.47 -27.76 -11.96
N ALA A 220 -4.60 -28.48 -11.84
CA ALA A 220 -5.70 -28.35 -12.79
C ALA A 220 -6.32 -26.93 -12.78
N ALA A 221 -6.45 -26.29 -11.60
CA ALA A 221 -6.93 -24.92 -11.47
C ALA A 221 -5.96 -23.92 -12.12
N LYS A 222 -4.64 -24.10 -11.99
CA LYS A 222 -3.62 -23.30 -12.70
C LYS A 222 -3.71 -23.48 -14.21
N ALA A 223 -3.79 -24.71 -14.70
CA ALA A 223 -3.94 -25.00 -16.12
C ALA A 223 -5.21 -24.35 -16.70
N LYS A 224 -6.31 -24.42 -15.93
CA LYS A 224 -7.56 -23.79 -16.31
C LYS A 224 -7.47 -22.27 -16.32
N PHE A 225 -6.80 -21.66 -15.33
CA PHE A 225 -6.53 -20.21 -15.33
C PHE A 225 -5.74 -19.80 -16.59
N LEU A 226 -4.70 -20.56 -16.96
CA LEU A 226 -3.91 -20.29 -18.17
C LEU A 226 -4.76 -20.37 -19.43
N ALA A 227 -5.62 -21.38 -19.55
CA ALA A 227 -6.55 -21.51 -20.68
C ALA A 227 -7.56 -20.36 -20.73
N ASP A 228 -8.13 -19.97 -19.57
CA ASP A 228 -9.03 -18.83 -19.45
C ASP A 228 -8.32 -17.53 -19.86
N PHE A 229 -7.05 -17.34 -19.48
CA PHE A 229 -6.22 -16.19 -19.84
C PHE A 229 -5.96 -16.10 -21.34
N GLN A 230 -5.54 -17.19 -21.96
CA GLN A 230 -5.24 -17.26 -23.39
C GLN A 230 -6.47 -17.05 -24.27
N SER A 231 -7.63 -17.50 -23.80
CA SER A 231 -8.91 -17.38 -24.54
C SER A 231 -9.72 -16.14 -24.16
N TYR A 232 -9.23 -15.30 -23.26
CA TYR A 232 -10.00 -14.15 -22.72
C TYR A 232 -11.38 -14.57 -22.19
N ASN A 233 -11.45 -15.64 -21.43
CA ASN A 233 -12.71 -16.23 -20.94
C ASN A 233 -13.47 -15.28 -20.03
N THR A 234 -14.39 -14.47 -20.59
CA THR A 234 -15.16 -13.44 -19.89
C THR A 234 -15.89 -13.96 -18.64
N PRO A 235 -16.67 -15.06 -18.70
CA PRO A 235 -17.36 -15.59 -17.51
C PRO A 235 -16.39 -15.92 -16.39
N ALA A 236 -15.30 -16.63 -16.68
CA ALA A 236 -14.31 -17.02 -15.68
C ALA A 236 -13.66 -15.80 -15.01
N PHE A 237 -13.31 -14.78 -15.79
CA PHE A 237 -12.71 -13.57 -15.25
C PHE A 237 -13.71 -12.69 -14.47
N LYS A 238 -14.99 -12.68 -14.83
CA LYS A 238 -16.03 -12.02 -14.01
C LYS A 238 -16.15 -12.66 -12.63
N ASP A 239 -16.14 -13.99 -12.54
CA ASP A 239 -16.20 -14.70 -11.28
C ASP A 239 -14.92 -14.45 -10.44
N MET A 240 -13.74 -14.55 -11.07
CA MET A 240 -12.45 -14.28 -10.41
C MET A 240 -12.35 -12.82 -9.97
N GLY A 241 -12.79 -11.87 -10.79
CA GLY A 241 -12.74 -10.45 -10.48
C GLY A 241 -13.62 -10.07 -9.29
N LYS A 242 -14.79 -10.67 -9.17
CA LYS A 242 -15.66 -10.51 -7.99
C LYS A 242 -14.93 -10.97 -6.72
N ILE A 243 -14.32 -12.15 -6.74
CA ILE A 243 -13.55 -12.64 -5.59
C ILE A 243 -12.33 -11.75 -5.32
N TRP A 244 -11.57 -11.38 -6.35
CA TRP A 244 -10.37 -10.57 -6.20
C TRP A 244 -10.69 -9.18 -5.65
N SER A 245 -11.78 -8.54 -6.11
CA SER A 245 -12.15 -7.18 -5.72
C SER A 245 -12.78 -7.11 -4.33
N THR A 246 -13.57 -8.11 -3.92
CA THR A 246 -14.35 -8.04 -2.68
C THR A 246 -14.30 -9.29 -1.81
N GLY A 247 -13.95 -10.45 -2.37
CA GLY A 247 -13.95 -11.72 -1.61
C GLY A 247 -12.89 -11.80 -0.53
N TYR A 248 -11.83 -10.98 -0.63
CA TYR A 248 -10.79 -10.84 0.37
C TYR A 248 -11.12 -9.79 1.46
N ASN A 249 -12.28 -9.12 1.36
CA ASN A 249 -12.70 -8.11 2.34
C ASN A 249 -13.23 -8.79 3.61
N ILE A 250 -12.32 -9.21 4.46
CA ILE A 250 -12.62 -9.89 5.73
C ILE A 250 -11.92 -9.18 6.89
N LYS A 251 -12.63 -9.00 7.99
CA LYS A 251 -12.12 -8.37 9.22
C LYS A 251 -11.74 -9.39 10.29
N SER A 252 -12.19 -10.63 10.14
CA SER A 252 -11.92 -11.70 11.10
C SER A 252 -11.41 -12.94 10.38
N VAL A 253 -10.42 -13.58 10.99
CA VAL A 253 -9.87 -14.87 10.53
C VAL A 253 -9.91 -15.84 11.69
N ASN A 254 -10.60 -16.97 11.48
CA ASN A 254 -10.77 -18.03 12.46
C ASN A 254 -10.87 -19.39 11.76
N LYS A 255 -11.22 -20.45 12.50
CA LYS A 255 -11.32 -21.80 11.97
C LYS A 255 -12.37 -22.01 10.86
N SER A 256 -13.37 -21.11 10.74
CA SER A 256 -14.39 -21.18 9.69
C SER A 256 -14.03 -20.36 8.44
N THR A 257 -12.94 -19.60 8.48
CA THR A 257 -12.46 -18.83 7.33
C THR A 257 -12.03 -19.79 6.21
N ASN A 258 -12.46 -19.50 4.98
CA ASN A 258 -12.05 -20.29 3.82
C ASN A 258 -10.52 -20.22 3.65
N PRO A 259 -9.81 -21.36 3.78
CA PRO A 259 -8.34 -21.36 3.80
C PRO A 259 -7.71 -20.98 2.45
N LEU A 260 -8.46 -20.98 1.35
CA LEU A 260 -8.00 -20.51 0.04
C LEU A 260 -7.71 -19.00 0.05
N LEU A 261 -8.38 -18.22 0.90
CA LEU A 261 -8.12 -16.79 1.10
C LEU A 261 -6.78 -16.51 1.79
N LEU A 262 -6.19 -17.52 2.45
CA LEU A 262 -4.99 -17.40 3.27
C LEU A 262 -3.74 -17.96 2.58
N VAL A 263 -3.85 -18.38 1.31
CA VAL A 263 -2.73 -18.91 0.54
C VAL A 263 -1.79 -17.77 0.15
N GLY A 264 -0.53 -17.86 0.58
CA GLY A 264 0.51 -16.87 0.29
C GLY A 264 1.89 -17.52 0.17
N ASN A 265 2.88 -16.77 -0.28
CA ASN A 265 4.27 -17.20 -0.41
C ASN A 265 5.23 -16.40 0.47
N GLY A 266 4.72 -15.54 1.34
CA GLY A 266 5.52 -14.73 2.26
C GLY A 266 6.05 -15.50 3.45
N ALA A 267 6.87 -14.82 4.25
CA ALA A 267 7.51 -15.39 5.45
C ALA A 267 6.49 -15.77 6.53
N TYR A 268 5.35 -15.13 6.55
CA TYR A 268 4.28 -15.36 7.52
C TYR A 268 2.96 -15.69 6.82
N GLN A 269 2.03 -16.21 7.61
CA GLN A 269 0.64 -16.49 7.24
C GLN A 269 -0.28 -15.87 8.28
N VAL A 270 -1.44 -15.40 7.90
CA VAL A 270 -2.48 -15.02 8.86
C VAL A 270 -2.97 -16.26 9.58
N LYS A 271 -2.84 -16.30 10.90
CA LYS A 271 -3.32 -17.38 11.77
C LYS A 271 -4.67 -17.09 12.36
N SER A 272 -4.89 -15.83 12.75
CA SER A 272 -6.18 -15.33 13.23
C SER A 272 -6.28 -13.82 13.06
N ALA A 273 -7.49 -13.31 13.00
CA ALA A 273 -7.79 -11.90 13.14
C ALA A 273 -9.07 -11.73 13.94
N VAL A 274 -9.06 -10.79 14.88
CA VAL A 274 -10.23 -10.34 15.63
C VAL A 274 -10.59 -8.96 15.13
N ALA A 275 -11.82 -8.80 14.62
CA ALA A 275 -12.27 -7.55 14.05
C ALA A 275 -12.01 -6.37 14.99
N ASP A 276 -11.50 -5.29 14.45
CA ASP A 276 -11.23 -4.03 15.13
C ASP A 276 -10.26 -4.15 16.35
N GLN A 277 -9.49 -5.25 16.45
CA GLN A 277 -8.58 -5.48 17.58
C GLN A 277 -7.17 -5.86 17.17
N LEU A 278 -7.00 -6.99 16.50
CA LEU A 278 -5.66 -7.50 16.17
C LEU A 278 -5.64 -8.51 15.03
N VAL A 279 -4.47 -8.63 14.41
CA VAL A 279 -4.13 -9.70 13.47
C VAL A 279 -2.93 -10.48 13.99
N THR A 280 -2.99 -11.79 14.02
CA THR A 280 -1.88 -12.66 14.41
C THR A 280 -1.32 -13.34 13.17
N LEU A 281 -0.04 -13.11 12.91
CA LEU A 281 0.73 -13.74 11.86
C LEU A 281 1.68 -14.77 12.48
N GLY A 282 1.76 -15.96 11.89
CA GLY A 282 2.71 -16.99 12.29
C GLY A 282 3.59 -17.41 11.12
N LEU A 283 4.78 -17.94 11.38
CA LEU A 283 5.69 -18.38 10.34
C LEU A 283 5.00 -19.29 9.32
N ASN A 284 5.33 -19.09 8.06
CA ASN A 284 5.00 -20.01 6.96
C ASN A 284 6.06 -21.12 6.90
N PRO A 285 5.74 -22.36 7.24
CA PRO A 285 6.73 -23.45 7.28
C PRO A 285 7.25 -23.84 5.89
N LYS A 286 6.57 -23.40 4.82
CA LYS A 286 6.98 -23.63 3.44
C LYS A 286 7.69 -22.44 2.79
N TYR A 287 7.96 -21.38 3.57
CA TYR A 287 8.62 -20.18 3.06
C TYR A 287 10.02 -20.46 2.51
N LYS A 288 10.23 -20.09 1.25
CA LYS A 288 11.51 -20.16 0.54
C LYS A 288 11.73 -18.95 -0.37
N SER A 289 10.75 -18.08 -0.44
CA SER A 289 10.61 -17.02 -1.46
C SER A 289 11.27 -15.71 -1.07
N GLY A 290 12.18 -15.69 -0.09
CA GLY A 290 12.84 -14.44 0.33
C GLY A 290 13.91 -14.66 1.40
N PRO A 291 14.36 -13.59 2.08
CA PRO A 291 15.38 -13.66 3.12
C PRO A 291 14.98 -14.60 4.27
N LYS A 292 15.97 -15.16 4.94
CA LYS A 292 15.71 -15.95 6.15
C LYS A 292 15.02 -15.08 7.19
N THR A 293 13.99 -15.63 7.82
CA THR A 293 13.31 -14.97 8.93
C THR A 293 14.26 -14.83 10.12
N SER A 294 14.16 -13.71 10.85
CA SER A 294 14.77 -13.57 12.18
C SER A 294 14.12 -14.55 13.15
N GLY A 295 14.60 -14.72 14.37
CA GLY A 295 14.01 -15.63 15.35
C GLY A 295 12.55 -15.36 15.75
N ILE A 296 11.90 -14.36 15.16
CA ILE A 296 10.49 -14.00 15.39
C ILE A 296 9.58 -15.04 14.72
N LYS A 297 8.80 -15.74 15.51
CA LYS A 297 7.85 -16.77 15.05
C LYS A 297 6.43 -16.26 14.90
N THR A 298 6.09 -15.22 15.67
CA THR A 298 4.75 -14.63 15.71
C THR A 298 4.84 -13.11 15.64
N ILE A 299 4.05 -12.50 14.77
CA ILE A 299 3.84 -11.05 14.72
C ILE A 299 2.36 -10.80 15.07
N VAL A 300 2.13 -9.91 16.03
CA VAL A 300 0.79 -9.44 16.37
C VAL A 300 0.69 -7.98 15.96
N LEU A 301 -0.19 -7.68 15.02
CA LEU A 301 -0.56 -6.32 14.65
C LEU A 301 -1.76 -5.93 15.51
N LYS A 302 -1.55 -5.09 16.52
CA LYS A 302 -2.57 -4.68 17.49
C LYS A 302 -3.11 -3.31 17.12
N MET A 303 -4.43 -3.17 16.96
CA MET A 303 -5.03 -1.88 16.67
C MET A 303 -5.09 -1.00 17.93
N ILE A 304 -4.45 0.17 17.87
CA ILE A 304 -4.57 1.25 18.86
C ILE A 304 -4.55 2.56 18.08
N ALA A 305 -5.71 3.17 17.89
CA ALA A 305 -5.85 4.39 17.09
C ALA A 305 -5.30 5.65 17.80
N ASP A 306 -5.39 5.70 19.14
CA ASP A 306 -4.93 6.84 19.93
C ASP A 306 -3.43 6.74 20.24
N GLY A 307 -2.66 7.75 19.85
CA GLY A 307 -1.20 7.78 20.03
C GLY A 307 -0.76 7.81 21.50
N THR A 308 -1.54 8.44 22.38
CA THR A 308 -1.24 8.48 23.82
C THR A 308 -1.44 7.10 24.43
N ALA A 309 -2.53 6.41 24.06
CA ALA A 309 -2.77 5.04 24.48
C ALA A 309 -1.69 4.08 23.96
N ALA A 310 -1.22 4.26 22.73
CA ALA A 310 -0.10 3.49 22.18
C ALA A 310 1.21 3.73 22.94
N ALA A 311 1.55 4.98 23.25
CA ALA A 311 2.71 5.32 24.07
C ALA A 311 2.62 4.71 25.48
N GLN A 312 1.43 4.72 26.10
CA GLN A 312 1.21 4.09 27.39
C GLN A 312 1.35 2.56 27.31
N ALA A 313 0.82 1.93 26.27
CA ALA A 313 0.98 0.49 26.06
C ALA A 313 2.46 0.10 25.86
N LEU A 314 3.25 0.97 25.20
CA LEU A 314 4.69 0.80 25.05
C LEU A 314 5.41 0.93 26.41
N ALA A 315 5.04 1.92 27.22
CA ALA A 315 5.57 2.11 28.59
C ALA A 315 5.26 0.90 29.49
N ASN A 316 4.08 0.32 29.35
CA ASN A 316 3.63 -0.87 30.07
C ASN A 316 4.23 -2.18 29.51
N LYS A 317 4.99 -2.14 28.38
CA LYS A 317 5.54 -3.31 27.68
C LYS A 317 4.47 -4.26 27.14
N GLU A 318 3.29 -3.76 26.84
CA GLU A 318 2.21 -4.51 26.20
C GLU A 318 2.43 -4.64 24.69
N ILE A 319 3.25 -3.74 24.13
CA ILE A 319 3.65 -3.70 22.72
C ILE A 319 5.16 -3.51 22.62
N ASP A 320 5.72 -3.85 21.46
CA ASP A 320 7.15 -3.78 21.19
C ASP A 320 7.57 -2.66 20.26
N ALA A 321 6.67 -2.27 19.37
CA ALA A 321 6.90 -1.22 18.38
C ALA A 321 5.62 -0.43 18.13
N TYR A 322 5.81 0.87 17.90
CA TYR A 322 4.77 1.81 17.56
C TYR A 322 5.30 2.81 16.54
N GLN A 323 4.57 2.96 15.44
CA GLN A 323 4.80 4.01 14.46
C GLN A 323 3.54 4.88 14.42
N GLY A 324 3.61 6.06 15.02
CA GLY A 324 2.50 7.03 15.06
C GLY A 324 2.80 8.27 14.25
N GLN A 325 1.80 9.16 14.22
CA GLN A 325 1.99 10.49 13.63
C GLN A 325 2.99 11.27 14.48
N PRO A 326 4.12 11.71 13.94
CA PRO A 326 5.15 12.38 14.72
C PRO A 326 4.75 13.82 15.03
N THR A 327 4.45 14.10 16.30
CA THR A 327 4.35 15.48 16.85
C THR A 327 5.46 15.69 17.83
N ALA A 328 5.84 16.96 18.11
CA ALA A 328 6.88 17.26 19.09
C ALA A 328 6.58 16.64 20.46
N ASP A 329 5.32 16.74 20.91
CA ASP A 329 4.88 16.21 22.21
C ASP A 329 4.90 14.68 22.23
N ALA A 330 4.41 14.02 21.16
CA ALA A 330 4.46 12.56 21.06
C ALA A 330 5.91 12.03 21.07
N VAL A 331 6.81 12.68 20.34
CA VAL A 331 8.24 12.32 20.35
C VAL A 331 8.87 12.54 21.72
N ALA A 332 8.56 13.65 22.40
CA ALA A 332 9.05 13.91 23.76
C ALA A 332 8.54 12.86 24.76
N GLN A 333 7.25 12.50 24.68
CA GLN A 333 6.64 11.46 25.51
C GLN A 333 7.33 10.10 25.30
N LEU A 334 7.55 9.70 24.04
CA LEU A 334 8.21 8.43 23.72
C LEU A 334 9.66 8.39 24.20
N LYS A 335 10.41 9.50 24.06
CA LYS A 335 11.79 9.62 24.54
C LYS A 335 11.90 9.53 26.07
N ALA A 336 10.85 9.89 26.81
CA ALA A 336 10.82 9.81 28.27
C ALA A 336 10.62 8.37 28.78
N ILE A 337 10.20 7.42 27.94
CA ILE A 337 9.96 6.04 28.35
C ILE A 337 11.29 5.29 28.46
N LYS A 338 11.61 4.81 29.66
CA LYS A 338 12.84 4.08 29.90
C LYS A 338 12.93 2.78 29.09
N GLY A 339 14.01 2.62 28.33
CA GLY A 339 14.26 1.42 27.51
C GLY A 339 13.61 1.44 26.15
N VAL A 340 12.99 2.56 25.74
CA VAL A 340 12.47 2.79 24.41
C VAL A 340 13.52 3.56 23.59
N THR A 341 13.73 3.14 22.35
CA THR A 341 14.53 3.85 21.36
C THR A 341 13.60 4.50 20.36
N VAL A 342 13.68 5.82 20.22
CA VAL A 342 12.97 6.56 19.19
C VAL A 342 13.87 6.66 17.96
N ILE A 343 13.46 6.03 16.86
CA ILE A 343 14.16 6.07 15.58
C ILE A 343 13.47 7.11 14.72
N GLY A 344 14.19 8.17 14.36
CA GLY A 344 13.74 9.19 13.42
C GLY A 344 14.51 9.05 12.11
N GLY A 345 13.88 9.42 11.01
CA GLY A 345 14.51 9.44 9.70
C GLY A 345 13.61 10.10 8.66
N THR A 346 14.18 10.51 7.53
CA THR A 346 13.41 10.92 6.37
C THR A 346 12.73 9.68 5.78
N ASN A 347 11.45 9.79 5.52
CA ASN A 347 10.70 8.79 4.75
C ASN A 347 10.61 9.26 3.29
N ALA A 348 10.36 8.36 2.34
CA ALA A 348 10.03 8.70 0.95
C ALA A 348 8.63 9.33 0.83
N CYS A 349 8.23 10.10 1.83
CA CYS A 349 6.95 10.80 1.92
C CYS A 349 7.21 12.27 2.25
N PHE A 350 6.34 13.12 1.75
CA PHE A 350 6.31 14.55 2.09
C PHE A 350 4.86 15.01 2.27
N GLU A 351 4.65 15.96 3.15
CA GLU A 351 3.35 16.61 3.33
C GLU A 351 3.11 17.58 2.18
N HIS A 352 1.93 17.54 1.59
CA HIS A 352 1.54 18.44 0.51
C HIS A 352 0.05 18.78 0.56
N VAL A 353 -0.34 19.79 -0.19
CA VAL A 353 -1.74 20.19 -0.39
C VAL A 353 -2.06 20.07 -1.87
N ASP A 354 -3.02 19.21 -2.19
CA ASP A 354 -3.57 19.09 -3.53
C ASP A 354 -4.76 20.03 -3.70
N LEU A 355 -4.70 20.87 -4.72
CA LEU A 355 -5.82 21.74 -5.06
C LEU A 355 -6.74 21.01 -6.05
N ARG A 356 -7.98 20.78 -5.63
CA ARG A 356 -8.96 20.12 -6.48
C ARG A 356 -9.44 21.09 -7.57
N THR A 357 -9.22 20.75 -8.84
CA THR A 357 -9.57 21.59 -10.01
C THR A 357 -10.75 21.07 -10.80
N ASP A 358 -11.09 19.79 -10.64
CA ASP A 358 -12.15 19.09 -11.39
C ASP A 358 -12.87 18.05 -10.51
N GLY A 359 -13.70 17.20 -11.10
CA GLY A 359 -14.34 16.08 -10.45
C GLY A 359 -13.31 15.10 -9.86
N ALA A 360 -13.70 14.37 -8.83
CA ALA A 360 -12.87 13.29 -8.34
C ALA A 360 -12.69 12.23 -9.45
N TYR A 361 -11.48 11.70 -9.56
CA TYR A 361 -11.16 10.65 -10.52
C TYR A 361 -12.18 9.49 -10.42
N GLY A 362 -12.72 9.09 -11.56
CA GLY A 362 -13.70 8.00 -11.61
C GLY A 362 -15.12 8.39 -11.16
N THR A 363 -15.42 9.66 -10.92
CA THR A 363 -16.76 10.12 -10.54
C THR A 363 -17.36 11.04 -11.61
N LYS A 364 -18.70 11.02 -11.73
CA LYS A 364 -19.47 12.01 -12.53
C LYS A 364 -19.64 13.34 -11.84
N ASP A 365 -19.24 13.47 -10.59
CA ASP A 365 -19.41 14.66 -9.79
C ASP A 365 -18.51 15.78 -10.31
N ALA A 366 -19.10 16.70 -11.06
CA ALA A 366 -18.42 17.91 -11.44
C ALA A 366 -18.09 18.72 -10.17
N TYR A 367 -16.81 18.93 -9.87
CA TYR A 367 -16.40 19.86 -8.85
C TYR A 367 -16.70 21.29 -9.34
N THR A 368 -17.54 22.01 -8.60
CA THR A 368 -17.96 23.38 -8.89
C THR A 368 -17.44 24.39 -7.87
N GLY A 369 -16.45 24.00 -7.07
CA GLY A 369 -15.82 24.85 -6.05
C GLY A 369 -15.01 26.01 -6.65
N ALA A 370 -14.47 26.86 -5.78
CA ALA A 370 -13.76 28.07 -6.16
C ALA A 370 -12.52 27.82 -7.05
N PHE A 371 -11.90 26.65 -6.96
CA PHE A 371 -10.71 26.26 -7.73
C PHE A 371 -11.05 25.55 -9.05
N ALA A 372 -12.33 25.28 -9.33
CA ALA A 372 -12.74 24.63 -10.57
C ALA A 372 -12.44 25.50 -11.78
N ASP A 373 -11.84 24.89 -12.80
CA ASP A 373 -11.45 25.61 -14.03
C ASP A 373 -12.63 26.23 -14.80
N GLY A 374 -13.83 25.68 -14.65
CA GLY A 374 -15.00 26.12 -15.39
C GLY A 374 -14.86 25.91 -16.90
N LYS A 375 -15.89 26.36 -17.67
CA LYS A 375 -15.97 26.07 -19.12
C LYS A 375 -15.43 27.17 -20.02
N THR A 376 -15.28 28.41 -19.49
CA THR A 376 -14.88 29.60 -20.27
C THR A 376 -13.44 30.02 -19.94
N ALA A 377 -12.78 30.72 -20.84
CA ALA A 377 -11.45 31.30 -20.60
C ALA A 377 -11.44 32.21 -19.36
N ALA A 378 -12.49 33.01 -19.16
CA ALA A 378 -12.62 33.91 -18.00
C ALA A 378 -12.76 33.11 -16.69
N SER A 379 -13.55 32.02 -16.66
CA SER A 379 -13.68 31.17 -15.47
C SER A 379 -12.40 30.41 -15.14
N LYS A 380 -11.66 29.95 -16.15
CA LYS A 380 -10.33 29.36 -15.97
C LYS A 380 -9.32 30.33 -15.41
N ALA A 381 -9.26 31.57 -15.93
CA ALA A 381 -8.37 32.59 -15.43
C ALA A 381 -8.68 32.94 -13.96
N LYS A 382 -9.96 33.13 -13.61
CA LYS A 382 -10.36 33.36 -12.21
C LYS A 382 -9.99 32.20 -11.28
N ALA A 383 -10.19 30.96 -11.69
CA ALA A 383 -9.82 29.81 -10.90
C ALA A 383 -8.30 29.73 -10.70
N LEU A 384 -7.52 30.04 -11.75
CA LEU A 384 -6.05 30.09 -11.66
C LEU A 384 -5.60 31.18 -10.68
N ASP A 385 -6.19 32.39 -10.75
CA ASP A 385 -5.88 33.50 -9.83
C ASP A 385 -6.18 33.11 -8.38
N LEU A 386 -7.31 32.44 -8.12
CA LEU A 386 -7.67 31.97 -6.78
C LEU A 386 -6.71 30.87 -6.26
N ARG A 387 -6.33 29.91 -7.11
CA ARG A 387 -5.33 28.90 -6.75
C ARG A 387 -3.98 29.54 -6.45
N THR A 388 -3.56 30.49 -7.28
CA THR A 388 -2.33 31.25 -7.09
C THR A 388 -2.35 32.01 -5.78
N ALA A 389 -3.44 32.75 -5.49
CA ALA A 389 -3.59 33.45 -4.23
C ALA A 389 -3.54 32.53 -3.00
N PHE A 390 -4.19 31.36 -3.07
CA PHE A 390 -4.12 30.37 -2.01
C PHE A 390 -2.70 29.86 -1.78
N LEU A 391 -1.98 29.50 -2.86
CA LEU A 391 -0.61 29.00 -2.77
C LEU A 391 0.37 30.05 -2.22
N LEU A 392 0.16 31.33 -2.58
CA LEU A 392 0.94 32.44 -2.03
C LEU A 392 0.69 32.67 -0.54
N ALA A 393 -0.56 32.49 -0.10
CA ALA A 393 -0.95 32.66 1.29
C ALA A 393 -0.60 31.44 2.18
N TYR A 394 -0.27 30.29 1.58
CA TYR A 394 -0.01 29.05 2.33
C TYR A 394 1.36 29.10 3.01
N PRO A 395 1.43 29.09 4.36
CA PRO A 395 2.64 29.44 5.10
C PRO A 395 3.61 28.24 5.22
N ARG A 396 4.14 27.73 4.10
CA ARG A 396 4.97 26.52 4.06
C ARG A 396 6.20 26.59 4.98
N GLN A 397 6.91 27.72 4.98
CA GLN A 397 8.09 27.88 5.81
C GLN A 397 7.73 27.90 7.30
N GLU A 398 6.65 28.58 7.68
CA GLU A 398 6.18 28.63 9.06
C GLU A 398 5.73 27.24 9.56
N ILE A 399 5.07 26.46 8.71
CA ILE A 399 4.71 25.05 9.00
C ILE A 399 5.98 24.22 9.24
N VAL A 400 6.97 24.33 8.35
CA VAL A 400 8.26 23.63 8.53
C VAL A 400 8.92 24.04 9.84
N ASP A 401 9.03 25.34 10.12
CA ASP A 401 9.74 25.84 11.30
C ASP A 401 9.04 25.49 12.61
N LYS A 402 7.70 25.59 12.65
CA LYS A 402 6.93 25.39 13.90
C LYS A 402 6.50 23.95 14.14
N LEU A 403 6.21 23.17 13.09
CA LEU A 403 5.65 21.83 13.25
C LEU A 403 6.65 20.71 12.91
N ILE A 404 7.52 20.91 11.92
CA ILE A 404 8.38 19.84 11.43
C ILE A 404 9.79 19.90 12.03
N LYS A 405 10.42 21.08 12.10
CA LYS A 405 11.77 21.22 12.69
C LYS A 405 11.90 20.77 14.14
N PRO A 406 10.89 20.91 15.02
CA PRO A 406 10.96 20.33 16.36
C PRO A 406 11.12 18.80 16.38
N ILE A 407 10.71 18.12 15.27
CA ILE A 407 10.81 16.67 15.11
C ILE A 407 12.04 16.29 14.29
N ASN A 408 12.33 17.05 13.24
CA ASN A 408 13.47 16.88 12.33
C ASN A 408 14.14 18.23 12.07
N SER A 409 15.21 18.53 12.79
CA SER A 409 15.91 19.82 12.69
C SER A 409 16.44 20.15 11.28
N ASN A 410 16.60 19.14 10.43
CA ASN A 410 17.06 19.30 9.06
C ASN A 410 15.93 19.51 8.04
N ALA A 411 14.69 19.60 8.50
CA ALA A 411 13.55 19.79 7.62
C ALA A 411 13.62 21.12 6.87
N VAL A 412 13.30 21.07 5.59
CA VAL A 412 13.20 22.21 4.69
C VAL A 412 11.92 22.12 3.87
N VAL A 413 11.50 23.22 3.27
CA VAL A 413 10.42 23.18 2.29
C VAL A 413 10.83 22.32 1.10
N VAL A 414 10.00 21.33 0.77
CA VAL A 414 10.25 20.43 -0.37
C VAL A 414 9.80 21.13 -1.66
N ASN A 415 10.70 21.25 -2.62
CA ASN A 415 10.48 21.93 -3.91
C ASN A 415 10.49 20.98 -5.11
N SER A 416 10.44 19.67 -4.89
CA SER A 416 10.33 18.67 -5.94
C SER A 416 9.47 17.50 -5.48
N VAL A 417 8.64 16.99 -6.39
CA VAL A 417 7.88 15.74 -6.20
C VAL A 417 8.67 14.51 -6.64
N PHE A 418 9.79 14.69 -7.34
CA PHE A 418 10.59 13.60 -7.93
C PHE A 418 11.77 13.19 -7.08
N ALA A 419 12.23 14.06 -6.19
CA ALA A 419 13.34 13.80 -5.29
C ALA A 419 13.12 14.54 -3.97
N LEU A 420 13.64 14.00 -2.88
CA LEU A 420 13.53 14.59 -1.54
C LEU A 420 14.85 15.24 -1.10
N PRO A 421 14.78 16.26 -0.22
CA PRO A 421 15.98 16.87 0.34
C PRO A 421 16.90 15.82 0.96
N GLY A 422 18.18 15.84 0.57
CA GLY A 422 19.20 14.86 0.98
C GLY A 422 19.46 13.75 -0.04
N GLU A 423 18.63 13.60 -1.06
CA GLU A 423 18.91 12.72 -2.21
C GLU A 423 19.86 13.42 -3.20
N ALA A 424 20.71 12.65 -3.85
CA ALA A 424 21.72 13.18 -4.80
C ALA A 424 21.10 13.95 -5.97
N SER A 425 19.89 13.53 -6.39
CA SER A 425 19.15 14.14 -7.50
C SER A 425 18.31 15.37 -7.11
N TYR A 426 18.18 15.67 -5.80
CA TYR A 426 17.24 16.69 -5.33
C TYR A 426 17.52 18.08 -5.91
N ASN A 427 18.77 18.52 -5.90
CA ASN A 427 19.09 19.86 -6.39
C ASN A 427 18.74 20.02 -7.87
N THR A 428 19.07 19.04 -8.70
CA THR A 428 18.72 19.05 -10.13
C THR A 428 17.20 19.00 -10.35
N ALA A 429 16.50 18.16 -9.59
CA ALA A 429 15.04 18.07 -9.66
C ALA A 429 14.33 19.33 -9.15
N ALA A 430 14.90 20.02 -8.16
CA ALA A 430 14.36 21.22 -7.56
C ALA A 430 14.65 22.50 -8.38
N GLU A 431 15.74 22.54 -9.16
CA GLU A 431 16.11 23.71 -10.00
C GLU A 431 15.01 24.10 -10.99
N GLY A 432 14.38 23.12 -11.65
CA GLY A 432 13.26 23.37 -12.54
C GLY A 432 11.99 23.86 -11.83
N ALA A 433 11.84 23.56 -10.54
CA ALA A 433 10.69 23.92 -9.74
C ALA A 433 10.82 25.30 -9.06
N THR A 434 12.03 25.79 -8.86
CA THR A 434 12.28 27.08 -8.18
C THR A 434 11.65 28.27 -8.92
N ALA A 435 11.60 28.24 -10.23
CA ALA A 435 10.95 29.30 -11.02
C ALA A 435 9.42 29.31 -10.85
N SER A 436 8.79 28.16 -10.56
CA SER A 436 7.33 28.03 -10.42
C SER A 436 6.86 27.96 -8.95
N ASN A 437 7.74 27.54 -8.01
CA ASN A 437 7.40 27.34 -6.61
C ASN A 437 8.03 28.36 -5.66
N SER A 438 8.98 29.17 -6.11
CA SER A 438 9.54 30.26 -5.33
C SER A 438 8.67 31.52 -5.47
N PHE A 439 7.49 31.48 -4.88
CA PHE A 439 6.92 32.75 -4.46
C PHE A 439 7.77 33.24 -3.27
N PRO A 440 8.39 34.41 -3.36
CA PRO A 440 9.12 34.96 -2.23
C PRO A 440 8.20 35.00 -1.03
N ASP A 441 8.75 34.66 0.13
CA ASP A 441 8.10 34.82 1.42
C ASP A 441 7.66 36.28 1.51
N MET A 442 6.40 36.55 1.16
CA MET A 442 5.83 37.87 1.34
C MET A 442 5.51 37.98 2.83
N GLY A 443 6.57 38.29 3.60
CA GLY A 443 6.43 38.63 4.99
C GLY A 443 5.26 39.58 5.14
N MET A 444 4.39 39.36 6.11
CA MET A 444 3.29 40.24 6.48
C MET A 444 3.81 41.52 7.11
N ASP A 445 4.76 42.19 6.47
CA ASP A 445 5.08 43.60 6.71
C ASP A 445 4.31 44.43 5.68
N GLY A 446 3.34 45.17 6.19
CA GLY A 446 2.37 45.97 5.43
C GLY A 446 3.01 46.99 4.50
N GLY A 447 3.46 46.55 3.34
CA GLY A 447 3.97 47.38 2.27
C GLY A 447 3.35 46.99 0.93
N ARG A 448 2.46 47.81 0.41
CA ARG A 448 1.91 47.71 -0.95
C ARG A 448 3.06 47.81 -1.97
N GLY A 449 3.53 46.64 -2.46
CA GLY A 449 4.44 46.51 -3.60
C GLY A 449 3.69 45.95 -4.81
N GLY A 450 3.66 46.68 -5.90
CA GLY A 450 2.95 46.32 -7.13
C GLY A 450 3.50 45.02 -7.75
N VAL A 451 2.61 44.15 -8.14
CA VAL A 451 2.90 42.93 -8.88
C VAL A 451 3.32 43.29 -10.30
N GLY A 452 4.62 43.21 -10.60
CA GLY A 452 5.11 43.27 -11.97
C GLY A 452 4.69 42.00 -12.71
N ARG A 453 3.88 42.11 -13.74
CA ARG A 453 3.54 41.03 -14.67
C ARG A 453 4.83 40.63 -15.42
N GLY A 454 5.36 39.45 -15.12
CA GLY A 454 6.39 38.82 -15.95
C GLY A 454 5.83 38.53 -17.35
N GLN A 455 6.51 38.99 -18.36
CA GLN A 455 6.20 38.72 -19.77
C GLN A 455 6.38 37.21 -20.06
N ASP A 456 5.43 36.65 -20.78
CA ASP A 456 5.51 35.30 -21.36
C ASP A 456 6.72 35.22 -22.33
N PRO A 457 7.64 34.26 -22.19
CA PRO A 457 8.78 34.14 -23.10
C PRO A 457 8.43 33.52 -24.47
N ARG A 458 7.17 33.51 -24.87
CA ARG A 458 6.73 33.04 -26.18
C ARG A 458 6.03 34.17 -26.93
N GLY A 459 6.85 35.11 -27.44
CA GLY A 459 6.52 36.03 -28.48
C GLY A 459 7.33 35.72 -29.71
#